data_6f3908a345b0bd8433cf7c6ee4103682
#
_entry.id   6f3908a345b0bd8433cf7c6ee4103682
#
_cell.length_a   1.000
_cell.length_b   1.000
_cell.length_c   1.000
_cell.angle_alpha   90.00
_cell.angle_beta   90.00
_cell.angle_gamma   90.00
#
_symmetry.space_group_name_H-M   'P 1'
#
loop_
_entity.id
_entity.type
_entity.pdbx_description
1 polymer ?
#
loop_
_entity_poly.entity_id
_entity_poly.type
_entity_poly.pdbx_seq_one_letter_code
_entity_poly.pdbx_strand_id
1 'polypeptide(L)'
;MDVGLLFPFRNPPQWRTPWPQFYAEQLKQTQIAEELGYDTVWLTEHHFAEDGYSPSLLPIASAVATMTSRVRIGTFLLLLPLHNAVRVGEDAATVDIISNGRFDMGFGQGYSPSEFEGYGIPRKQRASLLEEGIEVIRGMWTQDPFSYEGKHYHLKNISLVPKPAQTPHPPLWIGAGQPKAVERAARMGCHFLGTNDAVAQETYDTALRTHGRDPKDFHAAQLRWAHVAPTRDEAWDNVQEHLHYMLTWYGRWLAEAKDFAGAEKFAQLPPAAELRNVADQLIGAPMVGTPDDVSREIEAMTGTIRTTHIVMGMHLPGLDPAKSQRSMELFAKEIMPSLH
;
A
#
# COMPACT_ATOMS: atom_id res chain seq x y z
N MET A 1 11.02 -11.70 -8.99
CA MET A 1 10.58 -10.54 -8.18
C MET A 1 9.07 -10.52 -8.17
N ASP A 2 8.43 -10.38 -7.00
CA ASP A 2 6.97 -10.43 -6.91
C ASP A 2 6.33 -9.17 -7.48
N VAL A 3 5.24 -9.33 -8.23
CA VAL A 3 4.50 -8.25 -8.88
C VAL A 3 3.10 -8.15 -8.29
N GLY A 4 2.81 -7.05 -7.62
CA GLY A 4 1.51 -6.79 -7.01
C GLY A 4 0.76 -5.62 -7.64
N LEU A 5 -0.55 -5.58 -7.39
CA LEU A 5 -1.43 -4.48 -7.80
C LEU A 5 -2.03 -3.77 -6.59
N LEU A 6 -2.07 -2.42 -6.63
CA LEU A 6 -2.71 -1.61 -5.60
C LEU A 6 -4.17 -1.30 -5.97
N PHE A 7 -5.07 -1.55 -5.03
CA PHE A 7 -6.51 -1.29 -5.16
C PHE A 7 -6.97 -0.25 -4.12
N PRO A 8 -7.14 1.01 -4.52
CA PRO A 8 -7.50 2.09 -3.58
C PRO A 8 -9.01 2.23 -3.36
N PHE A 9 -9.85 1.59 -4.16
CA PHE A 9 -11.32 1.68 -4.08
C PHE A 9 -11.84 3.12 -4.07
N ARG A 10 -11.38 3.96 -5.00
CA ARG A 10 -11.72 5.38 -5.10
C ARG A 10 -12.76 5.63 -6.20
N ASN A 11 -13.87 6.26 -5.86
CA ASN A 11 -15.02 6.53 -6.74
C ASN A 11 -15.37 8.03 -6.75
N PRO A 12 -14.58 8.87 -7.46
CA PRO A 12 -14.68 10.31 -7.45
C PRO A 12 -16.06 10.83 -7.89
N PRO A 13 -16.54 11.95 -7.32
CA PRO A 13 -17.87 12.50 -7.64
C PRO A 13 -18.12 12.70 -9.15
N GLN A 14 -17.11 13.20 -9.90
CA GLN A 14 -17.24 13.49 -11.33
C GLN A 14 -17.34 12.23 -12.23
N TRP A 15 -16.92 11.06 -11.74
CA TRP A 15 -16.98 9.77 -12.46
C TRP A 15 -17.74 8.70 -11.66
N ARG A 16 -18.51 9.11 -10.66
CA ARG A 16 -19.11 8.20 -9.69
C ARG A 16 -20.12 7.27 -10.32
N THR A 17 -19.91 5.97 -10.06
CA THR A 17 -20.90 4.92 -10.26
C THR A 17 -21.57 4.57 -8.93
N PRO A 18 -22.76 3.92 -8.93
CA PRO A 18 -23.39 3.47 -7.69
C PRO A 18 -22.45 2.60 -6.86
N TRP A 19 -22.36 2.87 -5.55
CA TRP A 19 -21.39 2.20 -4.66
C TRP A 19 -21.40 0.66 -4.71
N PRO A 20 -22.59 -0.01 -4.70
CA PRO A 20 -22.59 -1.49 -4.79
C PRO A 20 -21.97 -1.99 -6.10
N GLN A 21 -22.27 -1.33 -7.22
CA GLN A 21 -21.71 -1.67 -8.53
C GLN A 21 -20.20 -1.43 -8.57
N PHE A 22 -19.74 -0.29 -8.03
CA PHE A 22 -18.32 0.05 -7.96
C PHE A 22 -17.55 -0.99 -7.17
N TYR A 23 -18.00 -1.35 -5.95
CA TYR A 23 -17.32 -2.35 -5.14
C TYR A 23 -17.30 -3.73 -5.79
N ALA A 24 -18.44 -4.15 -6.41
CA ALA A 24 -18.49 -5.41 -7.14
C ALA A 24 -17.47 -5.45 -8.29
N GLU A 25 -17.33 -4.35 -9.05
CA GLU A 25 -16.36 -4.25 -10.13
C GLU A 25 -14.92 -4.27 -9.60
N GLN A 26 -14.60 -3.51 -8.53
CA GLN A 26 -13.27 -3.52 -7.95
C GLN A 26 -12.88 -4.92 -7.43
N LEU A 27 -13.78 -5.63 -6.78
CA LEU A 27 -13.56 -7.01 -6.35
C LEU A 27 -13.36 -7.96 -7.53
N LYS A 28 -14.13 -7.81 -8.61
CA LYS A 28 -13.91 -8.58 -9.85
C LYS A 28 -12.53 -8.34 -10.44
N GLN A 29 -12.03 -7.10 -10.42
CA GLN A 29 -10.70 -6.78 -10.90
C GLN A 29 -9.59 -7.48 -10.07
N THR A 30 -9.83 -7.79 -8.79
CA THR A 30 -8.86 -8.59 -8.00
C THR A 30 -8.83 -10.06 -8.44
N GLN A 31 -9.94 -10.64 -8.90
CA GLN A 31 -9.95 -11.98 -9.50
C GLN A 31 -9.21 -11.99 -10.84
N ILE A 32 -9.44 -10.98 -11.68
CA ILE A 32 -8.72 -10.82 -12.95
C ILE A 32 -7.21 -10.70 -12.70
N ALA A 33 -6.79 -9.99 -11.66
CA ALA A 33 -5.37 -9.93 -11.26
C ALA A 33 -4.80 -11.33 -10.97
N GLU A 34 -5.53 -12.17 -10.24
CA GLU A 34 -5.13 -13.57 -9.99
C GLU A 34 -5.08 -14.39 -11.29
N GLU A 35 -6.06 -14.23 -12.19
CA GLU A 35 -6.12 -14.94 -13.48
C GLU A 35 -4.93 -14.57 -14.38
N LEU A 36 -4.51 -13.29 -14.34
CA LEU A 36 -3.37 -12.78 -15.09
C LEU A 36 -2.01 -13.15 -14.48
N GLY A 37 -1.98 -13.74 -13.28
CA GLY A 37 -0.76 -14.23 -12.64
C GLY A 37 -0.03 -13.22 -11.78
N TYR A 38 -0.68 -12.12 -11.36
CA TYR A 38 -0.11 -11.24 -10.34
C TYR A 38 0.03 -11.94 -9.00
N ASP A 39 1.09 -11.63 -8.25
CA ASP A 39 1.44 -12.31 -7.01
C ASP A 39 0.65 -11.79 -5.80
N THR A 40 0.36 -10.47 -5.77
CA THR A 40 -0.26 -9.83 -4.61
C THR A 40 -1.27 -8.76 -5.00
N VAL A 41 -2.40 -8.74 -4.30
CA VAL A 41 -3.38 -7.64 -4.26
C VAL A 41 -3.11 -6.82 -3.00
N TRP A 42 -2.78 -5.54 -3.15
CA TRP A 42 -2.55 -4.61 -2.06
C TRP A 42 -3.72 -3.65 -1.88
N LEU A 43 -4.18 -3.47 -0.65
CA LEU A 43 -5.26 -2.57 -0.28
C LEU A 43 -4.69 -1.38 0.48
N THR A 44 -5.23 -0.18 0.27
CA THR A 44 -4.72 1.05 0.88
C THR A 44 -5.82 1.88 1.51
N GLU A 45 -5.53 2.56 2.62
CA GLU A 45 -6.49 3.22 3.50
C GLU A 45 -6.33 4.72 3.53
N HIS A 46 -7.45 5.42 3.42
CA HIS A 46 -7.63 6.82 3.81
C HIS A 46 -9.06 7.04 4.31
N HIS A 47 -9.24 8.08 5.11
CA HIS A 47 -10.54 8.39 5.72
C HIS A 47 -11.04 9.78 5.31
N PHE A 48 -12.37 9.94 5.35
CA PHE A 48 -13.06 11.21 5.11
C PHE A 48 -12.81 11.83 3.72
N ALA A 49 -12.32 11.04 2.78
CA ALA A 49 -12.18 11.45 1.39
C ALA A 49 -13.54 11.39 0.67
N GLU A 50 -13.87 12.43 -0.10
CA GLU A 50 -15.17 12.53 -0.79
C GLU A 50 -15.41 11.43 -1.85
N ASP A 51 -14.32 10.83 -2.33
CA ASP A 51 -14.34 9.73 -3.28
C ASP A 51 -14.40 8.35 -2.60
N GLY A 52 -14.53 8.31 -1.28
CA GLY A 52 -14.64 7.09 -0.51
C GLY A 52 -13.42 6.20 -0.56
N TYR A 53 -12.23 6.79 -0.67
CA TYR A 53 -10.95 6.06 -0.59
C TYR A 53 -11.01 5.04 0.54
N SER A 54 -10.78 3.75 0.24
CA SER A 54 -11.21 2.63 1.08
C SER A 54 -10.93 2.81 2.58
N PRO A 55 -11.98 2.98 3.42
CA PRO A 55 -11.80 3.25 4.84
C PRO A 55 -11.78 1.98 5.71
N SER A 56 -11.96 0.79 5.11
CA SER A 56 -12.15 -0.48 5.84
C SER A 56 -11.44 -1.61 5.12
N LEU A 57 -10.13 -1.76 5.34
CA LEU A 57 -9.32 -2.70 4.57
C LEU A 57 -9.60 -4.17 4.90
N LEU A 58 -9.74 -4.54 6.18
CA LEU A 58 -9.89 -5.95 6.57
C LEU A 58 -11.21 -6.58 6.11
N PRO A 59 -12.37 -5.88 6.10
CA PRO A 59 -13.56 -6.36 5.42
C PRO A 59 -13.37 -6.58 3.90
N ILE A 60 -12.66 -5.66 3.21
CA ILE A 60 -12.36 -5.81 1.79
C ILE A 60 -11.39 -6.99 1.58
N ALA A 61 -10.34 -7.11 2.40
CA ALA A 61 -9.42 -8.24 2.36
C ALA A 61 -10.12 -9.60 2.52
N SER A 62 -11.11 -9.68 3.43
CA SER A 62 -11.94 -10.88 3.60
C SER A 62 -12.74 -11.21 2.34
N ALA A 63 -13.32 -10.19 1.68
CA ALA A 63 -14.03 -10.38 0.42
C ALA A 63 -13.08 -10.88 -0.69
N VAL A 64 -11.91 -10.27 -0.85
CA VAL A 64 -10.87 -10.72 -1.81
C VAL A 64 -10.45 -12.16 -1.49
N ALA A 65 -10.23 -12.49 -0.22
CA ALA A 65 -9.83 -13.83 0.22
C ALA A 65 -10.81 -14.93 -0.22
N THR A 66 -12.12 -14.64 -0.18
CA THR A 66 -13.16 -15.59 -0.59
C THR A 66 -13.32 -15.71 -2.11
N MET A 67 -12.91 -14.69 -2.87
CA MET A 67 -13.02 -14.64 -4.33
C MET A 67 -11.77 -15.13 -5.06
N THR A 68 -10.68 -15.35 -4.34
CA THR A 68 -9.37 -15.74 -4.88
C THR A 68 -8.82 -16.98 -4.17
N SER A 69 -7.84 -17.66 -4.76
CA SER A 69 -7.28 -18.91 -4.22
C SER A 69 -5.76 -18.95 -4.13
N ARG A 70 -5.06 -18.11 -4.88
CA ARG A 70 -3.58 -18.11 -5.01
C ARG A 70 -2.95 -16.78 -4.65
N VAL A 71 -3.49 -15.68 -5.20
CA VAL A 71 -2.93 -14.34 -5.00
C VAL A 71 -2.86 -13.99 -3.52
N ARG A 72 -1.72 -13.44 -3.09
CA ARG A 72 -1.59 -12.93 -1.72
C ARG A 72 -2.39 -11.63 -1.56
N ILE A 73 -2.74 -11.30 -0.34
CA ILE A 73 -3.55 -10.13 -0.01
C ILE A 73 -2.79 -9.32 1.02
N GLY A 74 -2.45 -8.10 0.68
CA GLY A 74 -1.68 -7.22 1.56
C GLY A 74 -2.39 -5.90 1.87
N THR A 75 -2.03 -5.26 2.98
CA THR A 75 -2.39 -3.87 3.24
C THR A 75 -1.20 -2.94 2.96
N PHE A 76 -1.41 -1.90 2.14
CA PHE A 76 -0.39 -0.91 1.77
C PHE A 76 -0.95 0.52 1.89
N LEU A 77 -1.31 1.02 3.06
CA LEU A 77 -1.10 0.55 4.43
C LEU A 77 -2.41 0.59 5.24
N LEU A 78 -2.52 -0.22 6.29
CA LEU A 78 -3.49 0.03 7.34
C LEU A 78 -2.93 1.08 8.32
N LEU A 79 -3.71 2.12 8.63
CA LEU A 79 -3.29 3.23 9.50
C LEU A 79 -3.49 2.87 10.98
N LEU A 80 -2.65 1.95 11.49
CA LEU A 80 -2.81 1.34 12.81
C LEU A 80 -3.08 2.31 13.96
N PRO A 81 -2.49 3.53 14.03
CA PRO A 81 -2.82 4.49 15.08
C PRO A 81 -4.27 4.94 15.15
N LEU A 82 -5.05 4.76 14.06
CA LEU A 82 -6.47 5.10 14.01
C LEU A 82 -7.38 3.95 14.49
N HIS A 83 -6.79 2.78 14.79
CA HIS A 83 -7.50 1.56 15.15
C HIS A 83 -7.11 1.06 16.55
N ASN A 84 -7.96 0.21 17.12
CA ASN A 84 -7.60 -0.57 18.30
C ASN A 84 -6.78 -1.80 17.88
N ALA A 85 -5.53 -1.92 18.34
CA ALA A 85 -4.60 -2.98 17.91
C ALA A 85 -5.09 -4.39 18.27
N VAL A 86 -5.81 -4.56 19.41
CA VAL A 86 -6.39 -5.86 19.78
C VAL A 86 -7.41 -6.28 18.71
N ARG A 87 -8.31 -5.37 18.34
CA ARG A 87 -9.32 -5.65 17.30
C ARG A 87 -8.70 -5.93 15.94
N VAL A 88 -7.69 -5.12 15.54
CA VAL A 88 -6.95 -5.37 14.30
C VAL A 88 -6.27 -6.73 14.30
N GLY A 89 -5.70 -7.14 15.45
CA GLY A 89 -5.08 -8.46 15.60
C GLY A 89 -6.07 -9.63 15.44
N GLU A 90 -7.31 -9.48 15.93
CA GLU A 90 -8.39 -10.47 15.74
C GLU A 90 -8.87 -10.51 14.28
N ASP A 91 -9.15 -9.35 13.69
CA ASP A 91 -9.64 -9.24 12.32
C ASP A 91 -8.61 -9.75 11.31
N ALA A 92 -7.33 -9.39 11.49
CA ALA A 92 -6.24 -9.83 10.63
C ALA A 92 -5.98 -11.35 10.72
N ALA A 93 -6.07 -11.95 11.94
CA ALA A 93 -6.02 -13.40 12.10
C ALA A 93 -7.17 -14.08 11.37
N THR A 94 -8.36 -13.48 11.41
CA THR A 94 -9.54 -13.98 10.70
C THR A 94 -9.35 -13.92 9.18
N VAL A 95 -8.83 -12.81 8.64
CA VAL A 95 -8.49 -12.69 7.21
C VAL A 95 -7.46 -13.74 6.80
N ASP A 96 -6.44 -13.95 7.62
CA ASP A 96 -5.40 -14.93 7.35
C ASP A 96 -5.95 -16.36 7.27
N ILE A 97 -6.88 -16.72 8.17
CA ILE A 97 -7.56 -18.01 8.15
C ILE A 97 -8.45 -18.14 6.92
N ILE A 98 -9.29 -17.14 6.60
CA ILE A 98 -10.17 -17.16 5.43
C ILE A 98 -9.36 -17.30 4.14
N SER A 99 -8.23 -16.61 4.05
CA SER A 99 -7.34 -16.67 2.89
C SER A 99 -6.47 -17.95 2.85
N ASN A 100 -6.51 -18.80 3.88
CA ASN A 100 -5.64 -19.96 4.01
C ASN A 100 -4.14 -19.59 3.98
N GLY A 101 -3.76 -18.58 4.79
CA GLY A 101 -2.36 -18.18 4.97
C GLY A 101 -1.79 -17.33 3.84
N ARG A 102 -2.64 -16.55 3.12
CA ARG A 102 -2.20 -15.65 2.04
C ARG A 102 -2.18 -14.17 2.44
N PHE A 103 -2.33 -13.84 3.72
CA PHE A 103 -2.43 -12.46 4.17
C PHE A 103 -1.07 -11.87 4.56
N ASP A 104 -0.82 -10.62 4.16
CA ASP A 104 0.34 -9.80 4.50
C ASP A 104 -0.14 -8.51 5.20
N MET A 105 0.34 -8.27 6.42
CA MET A 105 -0.13 -7.13 7.20
C MET A 105 0.84 -5.95 7.14
N GLY A 106 0.49 -4.94 6.35
CA GLY A 106 1.27 -3.71 6.22
C GLY A 106 0.67 -2.55 7.01
N PHE A 107 1.52 -1.85 7.76
CA PHE A 107 1.14 -0.78 8.66
C PHE A 107 1.74 0.57 8.26
N GLY A 108 0.96 1.64 8.49
CA GLY A 108 1.40 3.02 8.43
C GLY A 108 1.07 3.77 9.71
N GLN A 109 1.85 4.83 9.98
CA GLN A 109 1.56 5.70 11.13
C GLN A 109 0.51 6.78 10.83
N GLY A 110 0.09 6.94 9.57
CA GLY A 110 -0.75 8.06 9.14
C GLY A 110 -0.03 9.40 9.13
N TYR A 111 -0.54 10.35 8.36
CA TYR A 111 0.04 11.70 8.26
C TYR A 111 -1.01 12.81 8.18
N SER A 112 -2.22 12.55 7.65
CA SER A 112 -3.26 13.56 7.47
C SER A 112 -3.84 14.04 8.82
N PRO A 113 -3.75 15.33 9.16
CA PRO A 113 -4.34 15.86 10.39
C PRO A 113 -5.84 15.61 10.51
N SER A 114 -6.58 15.77 9.41
CA SER A 114 -8.04 15.60 9.37
C SER A 114 -8.49 14.18 9.74
N GLU A 115 -7.71 13.15 9.38
CA GLU A 115 -8.00 11.77 9.77
C GLU A 115 -7.87 11.57 11.29
N PHE A 116 -6.80 12.09 11.90
CA PHE A 116 -6.61 12.03 13.35
C PHE A 116 -7.69 12.82 14.11
N GLU A 117 -8.07 14.00 13.62
CA GLU A 117 -9.15 14.82 14.20
C GLU A 117 -10.48 14.08 14.12
N GLY A 118 -10.80 13.48 12.98
CA GLY A 118 -12.04 12.73 12.77
C GLY A 118 -12.18 11.51 13.69
N TYR A 119 -11.06 10.86 14.04
CA TYR A 119 -11.03 9.77 15.02
C TYR A 119 -10.83 10.22 16.46
N GLY A 120 -10.62 11.52 16.71
CA GLY A 120 -10.37 12.04 18.06
C GLY A 120 -9.04 11.58 18.66
N ILE A 121 -8.07 11.23 17.84
CA ILE A 121 -6.76 10.69 18.26
C ILE A 121 -5.69 11.78 18.14
N PRO A 122 -4.91 12.07 19.20
CA PRO A 122 -3.84 13.04 19.13
C PRO A 122 -2.72 12.58 18.15
N ARG A 123 -2.60 13.28 16.98
CA ARG A 123 -1.62 12.93 15.92
C ARG A 123 -0.18 12.79 16.43
N LYS A 124 0.21 13.55 17.46
CA LYS A 124 1.55 13.43 18.10
C LYS A 124 1.86 12.06 18.70
N GLN A 125 0.85 11.25 18.95
CA GLN A 125 0.98 9.89 19.50
C GLN A 125 1.12 8.81 18.43
N ARG A 126 0.97 9.14 17.13
CA ARG A 126 0.91 8.17 16.04
C ARG A 126 2.09 7.19 15.98
N ALA A 127 3.30 7.67 16.29
CA ALA A 127 4.50 6.83 16.27
C ALA A 127 4.47 5.78 17.39
N SER A 128 4.17 6.18 18.63
CA SER A 128 4.10 5.26 19.77
C SER A 128 2.89 4.34 19.71
N LEU A 129 1.75 4.80 19.18
CA LEU A 129 0.58 3.95 18.91
C LEU A 129 0.88 2.87 17.87
N LEU A 130 1.64 3.21 16.81
CA LEU A 130 2.07 2.24 15.82
C LEU A 130 3.00 1.19 16.44
N GLU A 131 4.02 1.61 17.18
CA GLU A 131 5.00 0.70 17.78
C GLU A 131 4.34 -0.27 18.75
N GLU A 132 3.63 0.25 19.76
CA GLU A 132 2.94 -0.61 20.73
C GLU A 132 1.86 -1.48 20.07
N GLY A 133 1.13 -0.91 19.08
CA GLY A 133 0.11 -1.68 18.36
C GLY A 133 0.68 -2.88 17.62
N ILE A 134 1.83 -2.76 16.97
CA ILE A 134 2.51 -3.89 16.31
C ILE A 134 3.01 -4.91 17.33
N GLU A 135 3.57 -4.47 18.45
CA GLU A 135 4.01 -5.36 19.53
C GLU A 135 2.83 -6.15 20.11
N VAL A 136 1.70 -5.49 20.37
CA VAL A 136 0.45 -6.12 20.84
C VAL A 136 -0.04 -7.16 19.86
N ILE A 137 -0.17 -6.81 18.57
CA ILE A 137 -0.63 -7.74 17.53
C ILE A 137 0.28 -8.96 17.43
N ARG A 138 1.61 -8.76 17.35
CA ARG A 138 2.58 -9.84 17.28
C ARG A 138 2.53 -10.72 18.52
N GLY A 139 2.44 -10.11 19.72
CA GLY A 139 2.34 -10.83 20.98
C GLY A 139 1.08 -11.70 21.08
N MET A 140 -0.08 -11.14 20.71
CA MET A 140 -1.34 -11.88 20.66
C MET A 140 -1.31 -13.06 19.68
N TRP A 141 -0.60 -12.94 18.57
CA TRP A 141 -0.51 -14.02 17.58
C TRP A 141 0.44 -15.16 18.03
N THR A 142 1.49 -14.83 18.78
CA THR A 142 2.59 -15.78 19.09
C THR A 142 2.62 -16.29 20.52
N GLN A 143 1.90 -15.65 21.44
CA GLN A 143 1.88 -16.02 22.86
C GLN A 143 0.46 -16.38 23.31
N ASP A 144 0.36 -17.26 24.34
CA ASP A 144 -0.92 -17.65 24.93
C ASP A 144 -0.72 -18.18 26.38
N PRO A 145 -1.25 -17.52 27.41
CA PRO A 145 -1.88 -16.21 27.37
C PRO A 145 -0.86 -15.11 27.13
N PHE A 146 -1.32 -13.98 26.59
CA PHE A 146 -0.51 -12.77 26.34
C PHE A 146 -0.85 -11.69 27.36
N SER A 147 0.17 -11.00 27.86
CA SER A 147 0.05 -9.78 28.67
C SER A 147 0.98 -8.72 28.15
N TYR A 148 0.55 -7.46 28.22
CA TYR A 148 1.34 -6.32 27.77
C TYR A 148 1.11 -5.11 28.69
N GLU A 149 2.19 -4.43 29.07
CA GLU A 149 2.14 -3.22 29.87
C GLU A 149 2.94 -2.13 29.15
N GLY A 150 2.25 -1.19 28.51
CA GLY A 150 2.81 -0.14 27.73
C GLY A 150 2.21 1.22 28.08
N LYS A 151 2.44 2.19 27.22
CA LYS A 151 1.90 3.55 27.40
C LYS A 151 0.43 3.64 26.97
N HIS A 152 0.04 2.89 25.95
CA HIS A 152 -1.29 2.94 25.33
C HIS A 152 -2.11 1.67 25.57
N TYR A 153 -1.46 0.54 25.80
CA TYR A 153 -2.12 -0.75 26.00
C TYR A 153 -1.72 -1.38 27.34
N HIS A 154 -2.72 -1.79 28.10
CA HIS A 154 -2.58 -2.49 29.38
C HIS A 154 -3.43 -3.76 29.31
N LEU A 155 -2.79 -4.87 28.94
CA LEU A 155 -3.47 -6.14 28.65
C LEU A 155 -3.02 -7.21 29.63
N LYS A 156 -3.97 -7.97 30.18
CA LYS A 156 -3.66 -9.00 31.17
C LYS A 156 -4.30 -10.33 30.80
N ASN A 157 -3.44 -11.34 30.57
CA ASN A 157 -3.84 -12.73 30.34
C ASN A 157 -4.93 -12.89 29.28
N ILE A 158 -4.78 -12.18 28.14
CA ILE A 158 -5.69 -12.34 27.01
C ILE A 158 -5.23 -13.52 26.15
N SER A 159 -6.20 -14.22 25.56
CA SER A 159 -5.96 -15.31 24.60
C SER A 159 -6.69 -15.01 23.31
N LEU A 160 -5.95 -14.99 22.20
CA LEU A 160 -6.55 -14.85 20.88
C LEU A 160 -6.80 -16.27 20.31
N VAL A 161 -8.07 -16.58 20.07
CA VAL A 161 -8.50 -17.85 19.48
C VAL A 161 -9.56 -17.57 18.42
N PRO A 162 -9.36 -18.00 17.16
CA PRO A 162 -8.21 -18.75 16.63
C PRO A 162 -6.96 -17.89 16.41
N LYS A 163 -5.79 -18.53 16.40
CA LYS A 163 -4.54 -17.92 15.93
C LYS A 163 -4.53 -17.82 14.40
N PRO A 164 -3.70 -16.96 13.79
CA PRO A 164 -3.47 -16.95 12.34
C PRO A 164 -3.08 -18.34 11.80
N ALA A 165 -3.36 -18.59 10.53
CA ALA A 165 -2.97 -19.81 9.83
C ALA A 165 -1.45 -19.86 9.57
N GLN A 166 -0.82 -18.71 9.33
CA GLN A 166 0.63 -18.61 9.08
C GLN A 166 1.44 -18.71 10.38
N THR A 167 2.59 -19.38 10.32
CA THR A 167 3.52 -19.57 11.44
C THR A 167 4.86 -18.90 11.13
N PRO A 168 5.45 -18.09 12.04
CA PRO A 168 4.97 -17.78 13.38
C PRO A 168 3.78 -16.79 13.40
N HIS A 169 3.56 -16.05 12.34
CA HIS A 169 2.47 -15.10 12.13
C HIS A 169 2.49 -14.59 10.65
N PRO A 170 1.44 -13.94 10.17
CA PRO A 170 1.46 -13.25 8.86
C PRO A 170 2.65 -12.30 8.75
N PRO A 171 3.29 -12.16 7.56
CA PRO A 171 4.34 -11.20 7.34
C PRO A 171 3.91 -9.79 7.75
N LEU A 172 4.79 -9.09 8.49
CA LEU A 172 4.56 -7.73 8.95
C LEU A 172 5.40 -6.76 8.13
N TRP A 173 4.74 -5.73 7.61
CA TRP A 173 5.36 -4.70 6.79
C TRP A 173 5.12 -3.32 7.40
N ILE A 174 6.05 -2.39 7.23
CA ILE A 174 5.89 -0.99 7.60
C ILE A 174 6.22 -0.11 6.40
N GLY A 175 5.30 0.84 6.10
CA GLY A 175 5.56 1.89 5.14
C GLY A 175 6.02 3.18 5.83
N ALA A 176 7.09 3.77 5.32
CA ALA A 176 7.68 4.97 5.86
C ALA A 176 8.50 5.72 4.81
N GLY A 177 8.51 7.06 4.90
CA GLY A 177 9.36 7.92 4.07
C GLY A 177 10.31 8.81 4.88
N GLN A 178 10.06 9.00 6.19
CA GLN A 178 10.93 9.81 7.04
C GLN A 178 12.00 8.93 7.72
N PRO A 179 13.27 9.37 7.83
CA PRO A 179 14.36 8.53 8.32
C PRO A 179 14.08 7.79 9.63
N LYS A 180 13.58 8.48 10.66
CA LYS A 180 13.20 7.84 11.94
C LYS A 180 12.11 6.79 11.84
N ALA A 181 11.18 6.94 10.88
CA ALA A 181 10.12 5.98 10.66
C ALA A 181 10.63 4.77 9.87
N VAL A 182 11.56 4.98 8.95
CA VAL A 182 12.27 3.92 8.20
C VAL A 182 13.15 3.08 9.15
N GLU A 183 13.96 3.73 10.01
CA GLU A 183 14.75 3.05 11.05
C GLU A 183 13.87 2.22 11.99
N ARG A 184 12.65 2.70 12.32
CA ARG A 184 11.68 1.97 13.12
C ARG A 184 11.29 0.65 12.47
N ALA A 185 11.00 0.65 11.16
CA ALA A 185 10.65 -0.57 10.43
C ALA A 185 11.74 -1.64 10.58
N ALA A 186 12.99 -1.26 10.39
CA ALA A 186 14.15 -2.14 10.55
C ALA A 186 14.31 -2.61 12.00
N ARG A 187 14.22 -1.70 12.99
CA ARG A 187 14.33 -2.02 14.42
C ARG A 187 13.26 -3.02 14.86
N MET A 188 12.03 -2.87 14.39
CA MET A 188 10.92 -3.77 14.70
C MET A 188 10.96 -5.10 13.95
N GLY A 189 11.89 -5.29 13.01
CA GLY A 189 12.02 -6.49 12.21
C GLY A 189 10.82 -6.72 11.29
N CYS A 190 10.30 -5.65 10.71
CA CYS A 190 9.25 -5.68 9.71
C CYS A 190 9.84 -5.50 8.31
N HIS A 191 9.19 -6.08 7.30
CA HIS A 191 9.48 -5.80 5.90
C HIS A 191 9.17 -4.34 5.55
N PHE A 192 9.67 -3.84 4.43
CA PHE A 192 9.58 -2.43 4.06
C PHE A 192 8.66 -2.18 2.86
N LEU A 193 7.76 -1.21 3.01
CA LEU A 193 6.91 -0.71 1.94
C LEU A 193 7.38 0.71 1.56
N GLY A 194 8.10 0.81 0.45
CA GLY A 194 8.66 2.05 -0.08
C GLY A 194 7.87 2.62 -1.26
N THR A 195 8.22 3.86 -1.62
CA THR A 195 7.60 4.62 -2.71
C THR A 195 8.64 5.17 -3.68
N ASN A 196 9.56 4.32 -4.14
CA ASN A 196 10.64 4.68 -5.07
C ASN A 196 11.62 5.74 -4.51
N ASP A 197 12.00 5.58 -3.25
CA ASP A 197 12.98 6.45 -2.58
C ASP A 197 14.24 5.65 -2.21
N ALA A 198 15.32 5.86 -2.98
CA ALA A 198 16.59 5.19 -2.78
C ALA A 198 17.23 5.52 -1.42
N VAL A 199 17.05 6.74 -0.92
CA VAL A 199 17.59 7.16 0.38
C VAL A 199 16.84 6.45 1.51
N ALA A 200 15.53 6.33 1.41
CA ALA A 200 14.74 5.59 2.38
C ALA A 200 15.12 4.09 2.37
N GLN A 201 15.32 3.49 1.19
CA GLN A 201 15.73 2.09 1.09
C GLN A 201 17.13 1.86 1.69
N GLU A 202 18.10 2.70 1.41
CA GLU A 202 19.45 2.59 1.99
C GLU A 202 19.44 2.81 3.50
N THR A 203 18.61 3.74 3.99
CA THR A 203 18.39 3.96 5.43
C THR A 203 17.85 2.69 6.08
N TYR A 204 16.86 2.03 5.45
CA TYR A 204 16.29 0.79 5.95
C TYR A 204 17.34 -0.33 6.01
N ASP A 205 18.08 -0.54 4.93
CA ASP A 205 19.07 -1.62 4.84
C ASP A 205 20.23 -1.39 5.85
N THR A 206 20.65 -0.15 6.03
CA THR A 206 21.67 0.22 7.02
C THR A 206 21.16 0.01 8.45
N ALA A 207 19.91 0.39 8.72
CA ALA A 207 19.30 0.16 10.03
C ALA A 207 19.13 -1.33 10.33
N LEU A 208 18.78 -2.18 9.36
CA LEU A 208 18.75 -3.63 9.53
C LEU A 208 20.11 -4.17 9.98
N ARG A 209 21.19 -3.79 9.29
CA ARG A 209 22.57 -4.21 9.65
C ARG A 209 22.92 -3.73 11.06
N THR A 210 22.57 -2.49 11.43
CA THR A 210 22.80 -1.94 12.76
C THR A 210 22.11 -2.74 13.87
N HIS A 211 20.94 -3.34 13.55
CA HIS A 211 20.21 -4.22 14.45
C HIS A 211 20.58 -5.73 14.31
N GLY A 212 21.69 -6.03 13.63
CA GLY A 212 22.21 -7.41 13.49
C GLY A 212 21.39 -8.29 12.54
N ARG A 213 20.68 -7.68 11.59
CA ARG A 213 19.86 -8.37 10.59
C ARG A 213 20.46 -8.26 9.20
N ASP A 214 20.39 -9.33 8.40
CA ASP A 214 20.79 -9.26 6.99
C ASP A 214 19.62 -8.68 6.16
N PRO A 215 19.82 -7.62 5.37
CA PRO A 215 18.80 -7.11 4.46
C PRO A 215 18.24 -8.14 3.48
N LYS A 216 18.99 -9.21 3.18
CA LYS A 216 18.53 -10.28 2.28
C LYS A 216 17.39 -11.12 2.87
N ASP A 217 17.25 -11.16 4.19
CA ASP A 217 16.18 -11.86 4.89
C ASP A 217 14.88 -11.04 4.94
N PHE A 218 14.91 -9.81 4.42
CA PHE A 218 13.80 -8.88 4.46
C PHE A 218 13.34 -8.46 3.07
N HIS A 219 12.04 -8.51 2.88
CA HIS A 219 11.41 -7.97 1.67
C HIS A 219 11.39 -6.44 1.66
N ALA A 220 11.49 -5.89 0.46
CA ALA A 220 11.33 -4.46 0.18
C ALA A 220 10.42 -4.31 -1.04
N ALA A 221 9.25 -3.73 -0.84
CA ALA A 221 8.30 -3.43 -1.91
C ALA A 221 8.45 -1.96 -2.34
N GLN A 222 8.27 -1.69 -3.64
CA GLN A 222 8.27 -0.34 -4.19
C GLN A 222 6.98 -0.07 -4.94
N LEU A 223 6.22 0.94 -4.50
CA LEU A 223 4.99 1.37 -5.16
C LEU A 223 5.30 2.33 -6.31
N ARG A 224 4.73 2.07 -7.49
CA ARG A 224 4.71 2.96 -8.64
C ARG A 224 3.31 3.04 -9.25
N TRP A 225 2.88 4.24 -9.56
CA TRP A 225 1.70 4.42 -10.40
C TRP A 225 2.05 4.05 -11.83
N ALA A 226 1.18 3.29 -12.51
CA ALA A 226 1.50 2.81 -13.84
C ALA A 226 0.28 2.71 -14.75
N HIS A 227 0.51 2.89 -16.05
CA HIS A 227 -0.46 2.54 -17.09
C HIS A 227 0.27 2.17 -18.37
N VAL A 228 -0.06 1.01 -18.91
CA VAL A 228 0.54 0.47 -20.13
C VAL A 228 -0.49 0.46 -21.25
N ALA A 229 -0.12 0.97 -22.42
CA ALA A 229 -0.94 0.91 -23.63
C ALA A 229 -0.07 0.65 -24.87
N PRO A 230 -0.66 0.31 -26.04
CA PRO A 230 0.10 0.06 -27.26
C PRO A 230 0.94 1.25 -27.72
N THR A 231 0.53 2.47 -27.41
CA THR A 231 1.28 3.69 -27.72
C THR A 231 1.38 4.60 -26.51
N ARG A 232 2.43 5.41 -26.45
CA ARG A 232 2.64 6.38 -25.37
C ARG A 232 1.52 7.44 -25.30
N ASP A 233 1.04 7.89 -26.45
CA ASP A 233 -0.07 8.87 -26.51
C ASP A 233 -1.36 8.27 -25.94
N GLU A 234 -1.72 7.06 -26.35
CA GLU A 234 -2.88 6.35 -25.79
C GLU A 234 -2.76 6.15 -24.28
N ALA A 235 -1.57 5.77 -23.78
CA ALA A 235 -1.35 5.60 -22.36
C ALA A 235 -1.63 6.88 -21.58
N TRP A 236 -1.09 8.02 -22.02
CA TRP A 236 -1.31 9.31 -21.38
C TRP A 236 -2.74 9.81 -21.53
N ASP A 237 -3.34 9.69 -22.70
CA ASP A 237 -4.74 10.08 -22.97
C ASP A 237 -5.73 9.30 -22.08
N ASN A 238 -5.38 8.05 -21.73
CA ASN A 238 -6.18 7.26 -20.82
C ASN A 238 -6.15 7.75 -19.38
N VAL A 239 -5.01 8.29 -18.90
CA VAL A 239 -4.79 8.44 -17.45
C VAL A 239 -4.55 9.88 -16.97
N GLN A 240 -4.23 10.83 -17.83
CA GLN A 240 -3.81 12.19 -17.41
C GLN A 240 -4.80 12.87 -16.46
N GLU A 241 -6.11 12.79 -16.71
CA GLU A 241 -7.14 13.38 -15.85
C GLU A 241 -7.24 12.66 -14.49
N HIS A 242 -7.13 11.33 -14.50
CA HIS A 242 -7.21 10.47 -13.31
C HIS A 242 -5.96 10.60 -12.43
N LEU A 243 -4.79 10.69 -13.05
CA LEU A 243 -3.52 11.00 -12.37
C LEU A 243 -3.56 12.39 -11.76
N HIS A 244 -4.04 13.40 -12.51
CA HIS A 244 -4.16 14.76 -12.01
C HIS A 244 -5.06 14.83 -10.79
N TYR A 245 -6.22 14.18 -10.82
CA TYR A 245 -7.12 14.09 -9.68
C TYR A 245 -6.41 13.47 -8.47
N MET A 246 -5.80 12.32 -8.67
CA MET A 246 -5.12 11.58 -7.61
C MET A 246 -3.98 12.37 -6.98
N LEU A 247 -3.08 12.92 -7.80
CA LEU A 247 -1.93 13.70 -7.35
C LEU A 247 -2.34 15.00 -6.66
N THR A 248 -3.45 15.63 -7.09
CA THR A 248 -4.03 16.79 -6.41
C THR A 248 -4.41 16.47 -4.97
N TRP A 249 -5.03 15.32 -4.73
CA TRP A 249 -5.39 14.88 -3.37
C TRP A 249 -4.15 14.60 -2.52
N TYR A 250 -3.19 13.83 -3.03
CA TYR A 250 -1.94 13.57 -2.31
C TYR A 250 -1.18 14.87 -2.02
N GLY A 251 -1.10 15.78 -2.98
CA GLY A 251 -0.47 17.09 -2.80
C GLY A 251 -1.11 17.90 -1.66
N ARG A 252 -2.44 17.91 -1.58
CA ARG A 252 -3.19 18.58 -0.48
C ARG A 252 -2.89 17.94 0.86
N TRP A 253 -3.00 16.62 0.99
CA TRP A 253 -2.75 15.91 2.25
C TRP A 253 -1.30 16.07 2.73
N LEU A 254 -0.32 16.02 1.84
CA LEU A 254 1.08 16.23 2.17
C LEU A 254 1.36 17.68 2.62
N ALA A 255 0.77 18.67 1.95
CA ALA A 255 0.88 20.07 2.30
C ALA A 255 0.23 20.35 3.68
N GLU A 256 -0.94 19.76 3.95
CA GLU A 256 -1.64 19.85 5.25
C GLU A 256 -0.83 19.19 6.37
N ALA A 257 -0.20 18.06 6.11
CA ALA A 257 0.59 17.31 7.08
C ALA A 257 1.81 18.07 7.59
N LYS A 258 2.45 18.88 6.75
CA LYS A 258 3.70 19.64 7.05
C LYS A 258 4.87 18.76 7.51
N ASP A 259 4.80 17.46 7.24
CA ASP A 259 5.84 16.50 7.64
C ASP A 259 6.94 16.34 6.57
N PHE A 260 6.69 16.81 5.35
CA PHE A 260 7.56 16.63 4.21
C PHE A 260 8.05 17.99 3.70
N ALA A 261 9.36 18.17 3.66
CA ALA A 261 9.96 19.38 3.10
C ALA A 261 9.62 19.51 1.60
N GLY A 262 9.12 20.67 1.19
CA GLY A 262 8.74 20.92 -0.21
C GLY A 262 7.39 20.31 -0.62
N ALA A 263 6.58 19.81 0.33
CA ALA A 263 5.25 19.26 0.06
C ALA A 263 4.31 20.27 -0.63
N GLU A 264 4.51 21.56 -0.40
CA GLU A 264 3.78 22.63 -1.07
C GLU A 264 3.96 22.66 -2.60
N LYS A 265 5.08 22.13 -3.12
CA LYS A 265 5.31 22.00 -4.57
C LYS A 265 4.33 21.00 -5.22
N PHE A 266 3.92 19.99 -4.46
CA PHE A 266 2.97 18.98 -4.95
C PHE A 266 1.51 19.46 -4.94
N ALA A 267 1.22 20.57 -4.27
CA ALA A 267 -0.09 21.19 -4.31
C ALA A 267 -0.34 22.03 -5.59
N GLN A 268 0.71 22.26 -6.38
CA GLN A 268 0.64 23.04 -7.62
C GLN A 268 1.01 22.16 -8.82
N LEU A 269 0.03 21.43 -9.31
CA LEU A 269 0.19 20.62 -10.52
C LEU A 269 -0.10 21.47 -11.77
N PRO A 270 0.60 21.20 -12.89
CA PRO A 270 0.18 21.76 -14.18
C PRO A 270 -1.18 21.16 -14.59
N PRO A 271 -1.86 21.76 -15.61
CA PRO A 271 -3.06 21.14 -16.17
C PRO A 271 -2.84 19.66 -16.54
N ALA A 272 -3.89 18.85 -16.47
CA ALA A 272 -3.80 17.40 -16.71
C ALA A 272 -3.11 17.05 -18.05
N ALA A 273 -3.43 17.79 -19.12
CA ALA A 273 -2.82 17.59 -20.43
C ALA A 273 -1.31 17.87 -20.50
N GLU A 274 -0.74 18.55 -19.50
CA GLU A 274 0.68 18.88 -19.42
C GLU A 274 1.44 17.95 -18.46
N LEU A 275 0.76 17.09 -17.70
CA LEU A 275 1.40 16.18 -16.74
C LEU A 275 2.50 15.31 -17.37
N ARG A 276 2.29 14.87 -18.62
CA ARG A 276 3.27 14.03 -19.34
C ARG A 276 4.62 14.73 -19.56
N ASN A 277 4.64 16.07 -19.56
CA ASN A 277 5.86 16.85 -19.79
C ASN A 277 6.72 16.99 -18.52
N VAL A 278 6.16 16.64 -17.36
CA VAL A 278 6.80 16.76 -16.03
C VAL A 278 6.69 15.48 -15.23
N ALA A 279 6.40 14.35 -15.89
CA ALA A 279 6.09 13.07 -15.24
C ALA A 279 7.17 12.60 -14.24
N ASP A 280 8.43 12.77 -14.58
CA ASP A 280 9.62 12.47 -13.77
C ASP A 280 9.79 13.38 -12.54
N GLN A 281 9.09 14.53 -12.53
CA GLN A 281 9.09 15.48 -11.41
C GLN A 281 7.88 15.30 -10.48
N LEU A 282 6.92 14.45 -10.86
CA LEU A 282 5.72 14.19 -10.07
C LEU A 282 6.01 13.26 -8.89
N ILE A 283 5.15 13.33 -7.88
CA ILE A 283 5.22 12.39 -6.73
C ILE A 283 5.13 10.95 -7.24
N GLY A 284 6.14 10.16 -6.91
CA GLY A 284 6.19 8.76 -7.31
C GLY A 284 6.43 8.52 -8.80
N ALA A 285 6.77 9.58 -9.57
CA ALA A 285 7.13 9.51 -10.99
C ALA A 285 6.40 8.38 -11.77
N PRO A 286 5.15 8.60 -12.22
CA PRO A 286 4.31 7.52 -12.76
C PRO A 286 4.91 6.90 -14.01
N MET A 287 4.87 5.57 -14.13
CA MET A 287 5.31 4.80 -15.27
C MET A 287 4.17 4.69 -16.30
N VAL A 288 4.12 5.59 -17.28
CA VAL A 288 3.04 5.67 -18.27
C VAL A 288 3.60 5.61 -19.68
N GLY A 289 3.27 4.57 -20.44
CA GLY A 289 3.79 4.40 -21.79
C GLY A 289 3.53 3.03 -22.40
N THR A 290 4.38 2.68 -23.37
CA THR A 290 4.41 1.34 -23.98
C THR A 290 5.02 0.32 -23.00
N PRO A 291 4.89 -1.00 -23.28
CA PRO A 291 5.61 -2.02 -22.52
C PRO A 291 7.11 -1.75 -22.41
N ASP A 292 7.76 -1.34 -23.50
CA ASP A 292 9.20 -1.02 -23.52
C ASP A 292 9.53 0.21 -22.65
N ASP A 293 8.67 1.23 -22.62
CA ASP A 293 8.88 2.41 -21.77
C ASP A 293 8.84 2.00 -20.29
N VAL A 294 7.81 1.25 -19.89
CA VAL A 294 7.62 0.82 -18.50
C VAL A 294 8.69 -0.18 -18.07
N SER A 295 9.08 -1.11 -18.92
CA SER A 295 10.19 -2.04 -18.64
C SER A 295 11.49 -1.31 -18.34
N ARG A 296 11.87 -0.32 -19.15
CA ARG A 296 13.08 0.49 -18.92
C ARG A 296 13.04 1.24 -17.59
N GLU A 297 11.88 1.78 -17.20
CA GLU A 297 11.74 2.46 -15.92
C GLU A 297 11.83 1.50 -14.72
N ILE A 298 11.28 0.28 -14.86
CA ILE A 298 11.43 -0.79 -13.85
C ILE A 298 12.90 -1.19 -13.71
N GLU A 299 13.60 -1.45 -14.81
CA GLU A 299 15.02 -1.79 -14.82
C GLU A 299 15.88 -0.68 -14.18
N ALA A 300 15.63 0.57 -14.53
CA ALA A 300 16.34 1.71 -13.94
C ALA A 300 16.12 1.82 -12.42
N MET A 301 14.88 1.61 -11.97
CA MET A 301 14.55 1.61 -10.54
C MET A 301 15.23 0.44 -9.82
N THR A 302 15.07 -0.78 -10.30
CA THR A 302 15.59 -1.99 -9.64
C THR A 302 17.12 -2.10 -9.70
N GLY A 303 17.75 -1.43 -10.67
CA GLY A 303 19.20 -1.28 -10.74
C GLY A 303 19.78 -0.37 -9.65
N THR A 304 18.95 0.47 -9.03
CA THR A 304 19.39 1.46 -8.01
C THR A 304 18.77 1.23 -6.63
N ILE A 305 17.61 0.62 -6.57
CA ILE A 305 16.84 0.40 -5.33
C ILE A 305 16.62 -1.09 -5.14
N ARG A 306 17.08 -1.64 -4.01
CA ARG A 306 16.80 -3.04 -3.68
C ARG A 306 15.28 -3.26 -3.61
N THR A 307 14.78 -4.06 -4.53
CA THR A 307 13.35 -4.31 -4.72
C THR A 307 13.12 -5.81 -4.81
N THR A 308 12.31 -6.35 -3.92
CA THR A 308 11.86 -7.75 -3.95
C THR A 308 10.43 -7.88 -4.47
N HIS A 309 9.64 -6.81 -4.30
CA HIS A 309 8.25 -6.69 -4.74
C HIS A 309 8.06 -5.36 -5.43
N ILE A 310 7.46 -5.37 -6.61
CA ILE A 310 6.99 -4.15 -7.26
C ILE A 310 5.47 -4.09 -7.13
N VAL A 311 4.95 -2.94 -6.70
CA VAL A 311 3.51 -2.72 -6.53
C VAL A 311 3.04 -1.68 -7.52
N MET A 312 2.20 -2.10 -8.45
CA MET A 312 1.72 -1.25 -9.53
C MET A 312 0.34 -0.69 -9.22
N GLY A 313 0.24 0.64 -9.13
CA GLY A 313 -1.02 1.35 -8.98
C GLY A 313 -1.68 1.60 -10.34
N MET A 314 -2.39 0.61 -10.87
CA MET A 314 -3.06 0.68 -12.19
C MET A 314 -4.55 1.02 -12.10
N HIS A 315 -5.11 1.02 -10.89
CA HIS A 315 -6.51 1.38 -10.62
C HIS A 315 -6.61 2.84 -10.18
N LEU A 316 -6.47 3.76 -11.16
CA LEU A 316 -6.55 5.19 -10.90
C LEU A 316 -8.00 5.62 -10.59
N PRO A 317 -8.21 6.65 -9.75
CA PRO A 317 -9.55 7.10 -9.38
C PRO A 317 -10.41 7.48 -10.58
N GLY A 318 -11.56 6.81 -10.76
CA GLY A 318 -12.50 7.08 -11.85
C GLY A 318 -12.09 6.57 -13.23
N LEU A 319 -10.93 5.94 -13.38
CA LEU A 319 -10.52 5.30 -14.62
C LEU A 319 -11.49 4.16 -14.97
N ASP A 320 -11.88 4.08 -16.25
CA ASP A 320 -12.72 2.99 -16.76
C ASP A 320 -12.06 1.62 -16.43
N PRO A 321 -12.77 0.72 -15.71
CA PRO A 321 -12.24 -0.59 -15.37
C PRO A 321 -11.73 -1.40 -16.57
N ALA A 322 -12.36 -1.24 -17.75
CA ALA A 322 -11.89 -1.91 -18.97
C ALA A 322 -10.53 -1.38 -19.45
N LYS A 323 -10.22 -0.10 -19.22
CA LYS A 323 -8.88 0.46 -19.52
C LYS A 323 -7.83 -0.03 -18.53
N SER A 324 -8.17 -0.08 -17.23
CA SER A 324 -7.31 -0.67 -16.21
C SER A 324 -7.00 -2.14 -16.53
N GLN A 325 -8.03 -2.91 -16.86
CA GLN A 325 -7.88 -4.33 -17.22
C GLN A 325 -6.96 -4.53 -18.44
N ARG A 326 -7.17 -3.78 -19.54
CA ARG A 326 -6.29 -3.87 -20.72
C ARG A 326 -4.83 -3.53 -20.38
N SER A 327 -4.62 -2.53 -19.52
CA SER A 327 -3.27 -2.19 -19.05
C SER A 327 -2.65 -3.33 -18.24
N MET A 328 -3.42 -3.97 -17.34
CA MET A 328 -2.98 -5.14 -16.57
C MET A 328 -2.66 -6.33 -17.49
N GLU A 329 -3.51 -6.62 -18.47
CA GLU A 329 -3.30 -7.70 -19.45
C GLU A 329 -2.03 -7.48 -20.26
N LEU A 330 -1.79 -6.26 -20.72
CA LEU A 330 -0.59 -5.91 -21.50
C LEU A 330 0.68 -5.99 -20.65
N PHE A 331 0.62 -5.50 -19.40
CA PHE A 331 1.72 -5.64 -18.44
C PHE A 331 2.04 -7.10 -18.14
N ALA A 332 1.02 -7.90 -17.84
CA ALA A 332 1.18 -9.32 -17.52
C ALA A 332 1.76 -10.11 -18.69
N LYS A 333 1.40 -9.78 -19.92
CA LYS A 333 1.86 -10.48 -21.11
C LYS A 333 3.27 -10.08 -21.54
N GLU A 334 3.58 -8.78 -21.54
CA GLU A 334 4.79 -8.24 -22.20
C GLU A 334 5.92 -7.90 -21.20
N ILE A 335 5.61 -7.61 -19.93
CA ILE A 335 6.59 -7.13 -18.94
C ILE A 335 6.84 -8.17 -17.84
N MET A 336 5.79 -8.69 -17.23
CA MET A 336 5.88 -9.58 -16.07
C MET A 336 6.75 -10.82 -16.27
N PRO A 337 6.80 -11.47 -17.46
CA PRO A 337 7.69 -12.63 -17.68
C PRO A 337 9.18 -12.33 -17.51
N SER A 338 9.61 -11.09 -17.66
CA SER A 338 11.01 -10.67 -17.44
C SER A 338 11.34 -10.39 -15.98
N LEU A 339 10.32 -10.31 -15.12
CA LEU A 339 10.46 -9.99 -13.70
C LEU A 339 10.47 -11.23 -12.80
N HIS A 340 9.88 -12.32 -13.26
CA HIS A 340 9.91 -13.65 -12.63
C HIS A 340 11.12 -14.45 -13.10
#